data_bfccffc2012a091225caa806fd424881
#
_entry.id   bfccffc2012a091225caa806fd424881
#
_cell.length_a   1.000
_cell.length_b   1.000
_cell.length_c   1.000
_cell.angle_alpha   90.00
_cell.angle_beta   90.00
_cell.angle_gamma   90.00
#
_symmetry.space_group_name_H-M   'P 1'
#
loop_
_entity.id
_entity.type
_entity.pdbx_description
1 polymer ?
#
loop_
_entity_poly.entity_id
_entity_poly.type
_entity_poly.pdbx_seq_one_letter_code
_entity_poly.pdbx_strand_id
1 'polypeptide(L)'
;MRAAGAAVPPASVRKATELIDVHREAVKRAISAGVKIAMGTDSGVAPHGKNLRELALMVECGMTPVQAMHATTMSAAGLLRVEADLGSIETGKRADLVVVDGDPFAYSDLTDRIHAVYPDGKLVAGAA
;
A
#
# COMPACT_ATOMS: atom_id res chain seq x y z
N MET A 1 9.03 -4.39 25.87
CA MET A 1 7.78 -5.13 26.18
C MET A 1 6.98 -5.26 24.90
N ARG A 2 6.83 -6.46 24.34
CA ARG A 2 5.91 -6.71 23.23
C ARG A 2 4.50 -6.68 23.81
N ALA A 3 3.66 -5.75 23.37
CA ALA A 3 2.23 -5.81 23.66
C ALA A 3 1.70 -7.12 23.05
N ALA A 4 1.22 -8.02 23.90
CA ALA A 4 0.50 -9.21 23.47
C ALA A 4 -0.74 -8.71 22.71
N GLY A 5 -0.83 -8.96 21.42
CA GLY A 5 -1.99 -8.62 20.62
C GLY A 5 -3.23 -9.26 21.25
N ALA A 6 -4.23 -8.46 21.58
CA ALA A 6 -5.49 -8.96 22.10
C ALA A 6 -6.07 -9.95 21.07
N ALA A 7 -6.44 -11.15 21.54
CA ALA A 7 -7.03 -12.16 20.67
C ALA A 7 -8.34 -11.61 20.09
N VAL A 8 -8.44 -11.58 18.76
CA VAL A 8 -9.65 -11.12 18.07
C VAL A 8 -10.80 -12.09 18.41
N PRO A 9 -11.96 -11.61 18.88
CA PRO A 9 -13.08 -12.49 19.21
C PRO A 9 -13.49 -13.36 18.03
N PRO A 10 -13.80 -14.67 18.24
CA PRO A 10 -14.17 -15.59 17.15
C PRO A 10 -15.36 -15.09 16.29
N ALA A 11 -16.30 -14.39 16.91
CA ALA A 11 -17.43 -13.77 16.20
C ALA A 11 -16.98 -12.68 15.21
N SER A 12 -15.97 -11.90 15.57
CA SER A 12 -15.41 -10.87 14.69
C SER A 12 -14.65 -11.48 13.51
N VAL A 13 -13.91 -12.58 13.76
CA VAL A 13 -13.21 -13.33 12.70
C VAL A 13 -14.21 -13.89 11.70
N ARG A 14 -15.28 -14.56 12.17
CA ARG A 14 -16.32 -15.11 11.31
C ARG A 14 -16.99 -14.02 10.46
N LYS A 15 -17.41 -12.92 11.09
CA LYS A 15 -18.02 -11.80 10.37
C LYS A 15 -17.08 -11.20 9.31
N ALA A 16 -15.79 -11.05 9.63
CA ALA A 16 -14.80 -10.58 8.66
C ALA A 16 -14.68 -11.55 7.47
N THR A 17 -14.66 -12.86 7.72
CA THR A 17 -14.59 -13.88 6.65
C THR A 17 -15.83 -13.85 5.75
N GLU A 18 -17.02 -13.71 6.32
CA GLU A 18 -18.27 -13.60 5.55
C GLU A 18 -18.33 -12.34 4.66
N LEU A 19 -17.67 -11.27 5.07
CA LEU A 19 -17.69 -9.99 4.36
C LEU A 19 -16.55 -9.84 3.33
N ILE A 20 -15.53 -10.69 3.37
CA ILE A 20 -14.34 -10.50 2.53
C ILE A 20 -14.66 -10.56 1.03
N ASP A 21 -15.52 -11.47 0.63
CA ASP A 21 -15.91 -11.63 -0.78
C ASP A 21 -16.79 -10.46 -1.25
N VAL A 22 -17.71 -10.02 -0.40
CA VAL A 22 -18.56 -8.84 -0.66
C VAL A 22 -17.71 -7.59 -0.83
N HIS A 23 -16.70 -7.42 0.04
CA HIS A 23 -15.75 -6.31 -0.03
C HIS A 23 -14.95 -6.36 -1.32
N ARG A 24 -14.35 -7.52 -1.67
CA ARG A 24 -13.60 -7.70 -2.91
C ARG A 24 -14.42 -7.37 -4.15
N GLU A 25 -15.66 -7.85 -4.23
CA GLU A 25 -16.55 -7.55 -5.35
C GLU A 25 -16.93 -6.06 -5.41
N ALA A 26 -17.09 -5.39 -4.27
CA ALA A 26 -17.32 -3.94 -4.25
C ALA A 26 -16.10 -3.17 -4.80
N VAL A 27 -14.88 -3.56 -4.41
CA VAL A 27 -13.63 -2.96 -4.93
C VAL A 27 -13.49 -3.20 -6.43
N LYS A 28 -13.72 -4.42 -6.93
CA LYS A 28 -13.69 -4.73 -8.37
C LYS A 28 -14.66 -3.86 -9.16
N ARG A 29 -15.89 -3.70 -8.66
CA ARG A 29 -16.89 -2.83 -9.30
C ARG A 29 -16.46 -1.36 -9.32
N ALA A 30 -15.86 -0.86 -8.22
CA ALA A 30 -15.34 0.49 -8.17
C ALA A 30 -14.22 0.72 -9.19
N ILE A 31 -13.28 -0.23 -9.30
CA ILE A 31 -12.21 -0.20 -10.31
C ILE A 31 -12.79 -0.18 -11.72
N SER A 32 -13.71 -1.10 -12.04
CA SER A 32 -14.34 -1.22 -13.36
C SER A 32 -15.16 0.03 -13.72
N ALA A 33 -15.72 0.72 -12.73
CA ALA A 33 -16.46 1.97 -12.93
C ALA A 33 -15.56 3.21 -13.03
N GLY A 34 -14.23 3.06 -12.98
CA GLY A 34 -13.29 4.17 -13.08
C GLY A 34 -13.24 5.08 -11.86
N VAL A 35 -13.67 4.60 -10.69
CA VAL A 35 -13.57 5.37 -9.44
C VAL A 35 -12.11 5.62 -9.11
N LYS A 36 -11.77 6.85 -8.72
CA LYS A 36 -10.43 7.18 -8.24
C LYS A 36 -10.19 6.50 -6.89
N ILE A 37 -9.13 5.71 -6.82
CA ILE A 37 -8.77 4.94 -5.62
C ILE A 37 -7.42 5.43 -5.11
N ALA A 38 -7.33 5.65 -3.79
CA ALA A 38 -6.08 5.84 -3.07
C ALA A 38 -5.92 4.69 -2.07
N MET A 39 -4.69 4.17 -1.94
CA MET A 39 -4.39 3.09 -1.01
C MET A 39 -4.35 3.59 0.42
N GLY A 40 -4.97 2.83 1.33
CA GLY A 40 -4.86 3.03 2.77
C GLY A 40 -5.16 1.72 3.49
N THR A 41 -4.19 1.20 4.25
CA THR A 41 -4.27 -0.13 4.88
C THR A 41 -4.87 -0.13 6.29
N ASP A 42 -5.03 1.04 6.91
CA ASP A 42 -5.48 1.19 8.31
C ASP A 42 -4.75 0.24 9.27
N SER A 43 -3.42 0.14 9.11
CA SER A 43 -2.60 -0.81 9.87
C SER A 43 -2.58 -0.49 11.35
N GLY A 44 -3.19 -1.34 12.14
CA GLY A 44 -3.25 -1.28 13.61
C GLY A 44 -3.67 -2.63 14.16
N VAL A 45 -4.57 -3.31 13.45
CA VAL A 45 -5.00 -4.69 13.74
C VAL A 45 -4.06 -5.69 13.06
N ALA A 46 -3.64 -5.41 11.83
CA ALA A 46 -2.64 -6.21 11.13
C ALA A 46 -1.21 -5.82 11.56
N PRO A 47 -0.25 -6.77 11.55
CA PRO A 47 1.14 -6.46 11.88
C PRO A 47 1.72 -5.39 10.95
N HIS A 48 2.39 -4.39 11.54
CA HIS A 48 3.17 -3.43 10.77
C HIS A 48 4.23 -4.13 9.90
N GLY A 49 4.57 -3.51 8.75
CA GLY A 49 5.54 -4.05 7.79
C GLY A 49 4.95 -4.98 6.74
N LYS A 50 3.63 -5.26 6.78
CA LYS A 50 2.93 -6.05 5.75
C LYS A 50 2.01 -5.22 4.86
N ASN A 51 2.08 -3.92 4.96
CA ASN A 51 1.24 -2.96 4.26
C ASN A 51 1.34 -3.08 2.72
N LEU A 52 2.52 -3.41 2.20
CA LEU A 52 2.75 -3.53 0.75
C LEU A 52 2.00 -4.71 0.11
N ARG A 53 1.50 -5.67 0.91
CA ARG A 53 0.60 -6.72 0.42
C ARG A 53 -0.67 -6.15 -0.22
N GLU A 54 -1.11 -4.97 0.20
CA GLU A 54 -2.28 -4.29 -0.35
C GLU A 54 -2.15 -4.05 -1.85
N LEU A 55 -0.94 -3.75 -2.35
CA LEU A 55 -0.67 -3.59 -3.78
C LEU A 55 -1.02 -4.86 -4.58
N ALA A 56 -0.64 -6.04 -4.06
CA ALA A 56 -0.98 -7.31 -4.70
C ALA A 56 -2.50 -7.54 -4.68
N LEU A 57 -3.17 -7.25 -3.57
CA LEU A 57 -4.63 -7.39 -3.44
C LEU A 57 -5.39 -6.45 -4.38
N MET A 58 -4.89 -5.22 -4.60
CA MET A 58 -5.46 -4.29 -5.58
C MET A 58 -5.35 -4.83 -7.01
N VAL A 59 -4.23 -5.48 -7.34
CA VAL A 59 -4.06 -6.15 -8.65
C VAL A 59 -5.00 -7.36 -8.76
N GLU A 60 -5.17 -8.17 -7.73
CA GLU A 60 -6.16 -9.26 -7.70
C GLU A 60 -7.60 -8.76 -7.90
N CYS A 61 -7.88 -7.53 -7.47
CA CYS A 61 -9.18 -6.88 -7.69
C CYS A 61 -9.34 -6.23 -9.07
N GLY A 62 -8.32 -6.29 -9.95
CA GLY A 62 -8.43 -5.87 -11.35
C GLY A 62 -7.66 -4.61 -11.72
N MET A 63 -6.86 -4.02 -10.83
CA MET A 63 -5.91 -2.98 -11.22
C MET A 63 -4.74 -3.57 -11.99
N THR A 64 -4.18 -2.81 -12.93
CA THR A 64 -2.83 -3.11 -13.41
C THR A 64 -1.81 -2.79 -12.31
N PRO A 65 -0.61 -3.40 -12.33
CA PRO A 65 0.44 -3.06 -11.36
C PRO A 65 0.77 -1.56 -11.34
N VAL A 66 0.79 -0.92 -12.50
CA VAL A 66 1.01 0.54 -12.60
C VAL A 66 -0.12 1.34 -11.92
N GLN A 67 -1.38 0.93 -12.09
CA GLN A 67 -2.50 1.57 -11.41
C GLN A 67 -2.44 1.42 -9.90
N ALA A 68 -2.05 0.24 -9.38
CA ALA A 68 -1.86 0.00 -7.96
C ALA A 68 -0.73 0.87 -7.38
N MET A 69 0.40 1.00 -8.10
CA MET A 69 1.48 1.91 -7.71
C MET A 69 1.00 3.37 -7.71
N HIS A 70 0.25 3.79 -8.72
CA HIS A 70 -0.30 5.14 -8.80
C HIS A 70 -1.29 5.43 -7.67
N ALA A 71 -2.12 4.45 -7.28
CA ALA A 71 -3.04 4.56 -6.15
C ALA A 71 -2.32 4.77 -4.82
N THR A 72 -1.12 4.20 -4.67
CA THR A 72 -0.27 4.31 -3.48
C THR A 72 0.53 5.61 -3.42
N THR A 73 0.77 6.25 -4.55
CA THR A 73 1.64 7.44 -4.68
C THR A 73 0.82 8.66 -5.10
N MET A 74 0.65 8.89 -6.39
CA MET A 74 0.02 10.11 -6.92
C MET A 74 -1.45 10.28 -6.53
N SER A 75 -2.26 9.21 -6.55
CA SER A 75 -3.66 9.31 -6.15
C SER A 75 -3.80 9.60 -4.65
N ALA A 76 -2.94 8.99 -3.82
CA ALA A 76 -2.90 9.24 -2.38
C ALA A 76 -2.44 10.68 -2.09
N ALA A 77 -1.41 11.17 -2.78
CA ALA A 77 -0.95 12.55 -2.65
C ALA A 77 -2.05 13.54 -3.05
N GLY A 78 -2.75 13.30 -4.16
CA GLY A 78 -3.87 14.14 -4.61
C GLY A 78 -5.06 14.12 -3.64
N LEU A 79 -5.38 12.97 -3.03
CA LEU A 79 -6.41 12.87 -2.00
C LEU A 79 -6.06 13.74 -0.78
N LEU A 80 -4.80 13.76 -0.38
CA LEU A 80 -4.28 14.54 0.74
C LEU A 80 -3.96 16.00 0.37
N ARG A 81 -4.06 16.38 -0.90
CA ARG A 81 -3.73 17.71 -1.45
C ARG A 81 -2.27 18.10 -1.22
N VAL A 82 -1.36 17.14 -1.37
CA VAL A 82 0.10 17.31 -1.24
C VAL A 82 0.84 16.88 -2.52
N GLU A 83 0.14 16.73 -3.62
CA GLU A 83 0.68 16.29 -4.91
C GLU A 83 1.71 17.25 -5.52
N ALA A 84 1.74 18.49 -5.07
CA ALA A 84 2.78 19.45 -5.44
C ALA A 84 4.15 19.08 -4.86
N ASP A 85 4.15 18.42 -3.69
CA ASP A 85 5.36 18.12 -2.91
C ASP A 85 5.73 16.63 -2.90
N LEU A 86 4.76 15.74 -3.12
CA LEU A 86 4.89 14.30 -2.91
C LEU A 86 4.25 13.48 -4.05
N GLY A 87 4.53 12.19 -4.06
CA GLY A 87 3.84 11.17 -4.87
C GLY A 87 4.51 10.84 -6.20
N SER A 88 5.43 11.65 -6.69
CA SER A 88 6.22 11.37 -7.91
C SER A 88 7.67 11.81 -7.75
N ILE A 89 8.54 11.24 -8.59
CA ILE A 89 9.96 11.60 -8.64
C ILE A 89 10.10 12.72 -9.68
N GLU A 90 10.07 13.97 -9.21
CA GLU A 90 10.16 15.17 -10.02
C GLU A 90 11.04 16.21 -9.34
N THR A 91 11.71 17.06 -10.14
CA THR A 91 12.51 18.17 -9.62
C THR A 91 11.64 19.11 -8.78
N GLY A 92 12.10 19.43 -7.58
CA GLY A 92 11.41 20.34 -6.66
C GLY A 92 10.51 19.63 -5.64
N LYS A 93 10.23 18.33 -5.81
CA LYS A 93 9.48 17.54 -4.83
C LYS A 93 10.42 16.94 -3.76
N ARG A 94 9.84 16.56 -2.64
CA ARG A 94 10.57 15.88 -1.57
C ARG A 94 11.06 14.52 -2.05
N ALA A 95 12.28 14.20 -1.70
CA ALA A 95 12.92 12.93 -2.05
C ALA A 95 12.52 11.80 -1.07
N ASP A 96 11.22 11.50 -1.00
CA ASP A 96 10.70 10.33 -0.29
C ASP A 96 10.79 9.13 -1.24
N LEU A 97 11.88 8.35 -1.15
CA LEU A 97 12.24 7.32 -2.11
C LEU A 97 12.36 5.95 -1.47
N VAL A 98 11.94 4.93 -2.20
CA VAL A 98 12.22 3.52 -1.87
C VAL A 98 12.96 2.91 -3.05
N VAL A 99 14.13 2.33 -2.77
CA VAL A 99 14.91 1.57 -3.74
C VAL A 99 14.58 0.09 -3.58
N VAL A 100 14.28 -0.58 -4.67
CA VAL A 100 13.86 -1.98 -4.70
C VAL A 100 14.75 -2.77 -5.65
N ASP A 101 15.14 -3.97 -5.25
CA ASP A 101 15.86 -4.90 -6.12
C ASP A 101 14.88 -5.52 -7.12
N GLY A 102 15.23 -5.47 -8.41
CA GLY A 102 14.45 -6.03 -9.51
C GLY A 102 13.24 -5.19 -9.91
N ASP A 103 12.14 -5.84 -10.33
CA ASP A 103 10.93 -5.18 -10.83
C ASP A 103 10.08 -4.59 -9.70
N PRO A 104 9.89 -3.26 -9.60
CA PRO A 104 9.07 -2.63 -8.58
C PRO A 104 7.58 -2.95 -8.69
N PHE A 105 7.12 -3.51 -9.81
CA PHE A 105 5.73 -3.90 -10.04
C PHE A 105 5.43 -5.38 -9.71
N ALA A 106 6.43 -6.16 -9.33
CA ALA A 106 6.25 -7.50 -8.78
C ALA A 106 5.96 -7.40 -7.27
N TYR A 107 4.68 -7.42 -6.88
CA TYR A 107 4.24 -7.10 -5.53
C TYR A 107 4.24 -8.25 -4.54
N SER A 108 4.35 -9.51 -5.00
CA SER A 108 4.25 -10.70 -4.15
C SER A 108 5.27 -10.75 -3.01
N ASP A 109 6.46 -10.24 -3.26
CA ASP A 109 7.64 -10.27 -2.39
C ASP A 109 8.31 -8.90 -2.24
N LEU A 110 7.60 -7.82 -2.60
CA LEU A 110 8.15 -6.47 -2.65
C LEU A 110 8.81 -6.04 -1.33
N THR A 111 8.22 -6.41 -0.20
CA THR A 111 8.77 -6.07 1.13
C THR A 111 10.16 -6.66 1.34
N ASP A 112 10.41 -7.86 0.83
CA ASP A 112 11.68 -8.59 1.02
C ASP A 112 12.77 -8.07 0.07
N ARG A 113 12.39 -7.29 -0.95
CA ARG A 113 13.27 -6.71 -1.96
C ARG A 113 13.53 -5.22 -1.77
N ILE A 114 13.10 -4.64 -0.65
CA ILE A 114 13.45 -3.25 -0.32
C ILE A 114 14.94 -3.18 -0.02
N HIS A 115 15.69 -2.46 -0.88
CA HIS A 115 17.11 -2.26 -0.74
C HIS A 115 17.42 -1.06 0.17
N ALA A 116 16.74 0.07 -0.03
CA ALA A 116 16.96 1.28 0.75
C ALA A 116 15.70 2.17 0.83
N VAL A 117 15.60 2.93 1.92
CA VAL A 117 14.51 3.89 2.16
C VAL A 117 15.09 5.25 2.51
N TYR A 118 14.64 6.28 1.80
CA TYR A 118 15.06 7.66 1.94
C TYR A 118 13.85 8.58 2.17
N PRO A 119 13.42 8.86 3.40
CA PRO A 119 12.53 9.98 3.65
C PRO A 119 13.33 11.27 3.56
N ASP A 120 12.82 12.24 2.79
CA ASP A 120 13.41 13.56 2.62
C ASP A 120 14.91 13.50 2.19
N GLY A 121 15.24 12.53 1.33
CA GLY A 121 16.60 12.31 0.83
C GLY A 121 17.60 11.73 1.83
N LYS A 122 17.18 11.34 3.03
CA LYS A 122 18.07 10.78 4.08
C LYS A 122 17.91 9.27 4.16
N LEU A 123 19.00 8.53 4.05
CA LEU A 123 18.97 7.08 4.24
C LEU A 123 18.59 6.72 5.68
N VAL A 124 17.51 5.96 5.87
CA VAL A 124 17.05 5.50 7.20
C VAL A 124 17.01 3.98 7.32
N ALA A 125 16.98 3.25 6.21
CA ALA A 125 17.03 1.80 6.17
C ALA A 125 17.68 1.33 4.87
N GLY A 126 18.42 0.21 4.93
CA GLY A 126 19.13 -0.38 3.79
C GLY A 126 20.64 -0.22 3.85
N ALA A 127 21.32 -0.70 2.82
CA ALA A 127 22.76 -0.53 2.62
C ALA A 127 23.04 0.80 1.89
N ALA A 128 24.09 1.48 2.34
CA ALA A 128 24.62 2.66 1.66
C ALA A 128 25.48 2.24 0.46
#